data_e2cc156990a952d6e05edc47c1ebb50b
#
_entry.id   e2cc156990a952d6e05edc47c1ebb50b
#
_cell.length_a   1.000
_cell.length_b   1.000
_cell.length_c   1.000
_cell.angle_alpha   90.00
_cell.angle_beta   90.00
_cell.angle_gamma   90.00
#
_symmetry.space_group_name_H-M   'P 1'
#
loop_
_entity.id
_entity.type
_entity.pdbx_description
1 polymer ?
#
loop_
_entity_poly.entity_id
_entity_poly.type
_entity_poly.pdbx_seq_one_letter_code
_entity_poly.pdbx_strand_id
1 'polypeptide(L)'
;VANVLQVRIQELSASVRIDPPLAREQGRIITADEIRELLKVNGVTHGIDPDLLQMLLKPNCAAGWYDVAVGEPPIDGTDAVIECKVNLDHSSIPVPGEDGMVDFRDRGDLPEVTMGTAIYVKIPGREAKDGVDLSGNPIPAKPSRDISLITTENTRLRDGDSFVVEAACDGYLFMGRDGRMQVGRVFNVKGDLDLQVGNIKYHGPVHVGGNVPSGFRIHAGGDITVMGTAESADIHSTG
;
A
#
# COMPACT_ATOMS: atom_id res chain seq x y z
N VAL A 1 -11.34 11.13 57.62
CA VAL A 1 -12.48 11.80 56.97
C VAL A 1 -12.62 11.16 55.61
N ALA A 2 -13.74 10.48 55.33
CA ALA A 2 -13.98 9.85 54.04
C ALA A 2 -14.08 10.97 52.98
N ASN A 3 -13.26 10.87 51.92
CA ASN A 3 -13.27 11.88 50.85
C ASN A 3 -14.51 11.66 49.97
N VAL A 4 -15.35 12.67 49.91
CA VAL A 4 -16.57 12.69 49.09
C VAL A 4 -16.26 12.76 47.60
N LEU A 5 -15.12 13.34 47.24
CA LEU A 5 -14.60 13.44 45.87
C LEU A 5 -13.18 12.91 45.81
N GLN A 6 -12.89 12.09 44.83
CA GLN A 6 -11.55 11.57 44.52
C GLN A 6 -11.37 11.56 43.01
N VAL A 7 -10.13 11.76 42.54
CA VAL A 7 -9.75 11.65 41.11
C VAL A 7 -8.79 10.48 40.91
N ARG A 8 -8.98 9.75 39.82
CA ARG A 8 -8.05 8.76 39.29
C ARG A 8 -7.74 9.10 37.84
N ILE A 9 -6.48 9.15 37.51
CA ILE A 9 -6.01 9.38 36.13
C ILE A 9 -5.37 8.08 35.63
N GLN A 10 -5.74 7.66 34.44
CA GLN A 10 -5.19 6.50 33.72
C GLN A 10 -4.90 6.93 32.29
N GLU A 11 -3.64 6.92 31.88
CA GLU A 11 -3.16 7.30 30.53
C GLU A 11 -3.99 8.46 29.87
N LEU A 12 -5.08 8.13 29.18
CA LEU A 12 -5.94 9.07 28.45
C LEU A 12 -7.33 9.22 29.05
N SER A 13 -7.57 8.75 30.25
CA SER A 13 -8.87 8.92 30.92
C SER A 13 -8.73 9.44 32.35
N ALA A 14 -9.66 10.26 32.77
CA ALA A 14 -9.77 10.68 34.16
C ALA A 14 -11.16 10.34 34.73
N SER A 15 -11.14 9.59 35.80
CA SER A 15 -12.35 9.22 36.54
C SER A 15 -12.46 10.03 37.84
N VAL A 16 -13.67 10.44 38.16
CA VAL A 16 -14.02 11.06 39.46
C VAL A 16 -14.89 10.09 40.24
N ARG A 17 -14.53 9.83 41.48
CA ARG A 17 -15.42 9.18 42.43
C ARG A 17 -16.24 10.25 43.13
N ILE A 18 -17.54 10.03 43.12
CA ILE A 18 -18.50 10.87 43.82
C ILE A 18 -19.31 10.02 44.80
N ASP A 19 -19.58 10.56 45.98
CA ASP A 19 -20.41 9.92 47.00
C ASP A 19 -21.48 10.90 47.47
N PRO A 20 -22.61 11.06 46.72
CA PRO A 20 -23.66 12.03 47.07
C PRO A 20 -24.36 11.74 48.40
N PRO A 21 -24.63 10.47 48.78
CA PRO A 21 -25.16 10.20 50.13
C PRO A 21 -24.27 10.70 51.25
N LEU A 22 -22.96 10.41 51.18
CA LEU A 22 -21.99 10.86 52.16
C LEU A 22 -21.87 12.40 52.20
N ALA A 23 -21.96 13.06 51.03
CA ALA A 23 -21.95 14.53 50.96
C ALA A 23 -23.13 15.12 51.70
N ARG A 24 -24.34 14.56 51.52
CA ARG A 24 -25.57 15.02 52.25
C ARG A 24 -25.47 14.82 53.75
N GLU A 25 -24.94 13.67 54.19
CA GLU A 25 -24.72 13.40 55.62
C GLU A 25 -23.75 14.42 56.24
N GLN A 26 -22.80 14.92 55.45
CA GLN A 26 -21.83 15.94 55.86
C GLN A 26 -22.35 17.40 55.67
N GLY A 27 -23.60 17.59 55.19
CA GLY A 27 -24.14 18.90 54.87
C GLY A 27 -23.44 19.60 53.70
N ARG A 28 -22.76 18.87 52.83
CA ARG A 28 -21.97 19.39 51.72
C ARG A 28 -22.72 19.29 50.40
N ILE A 29 -22.70 20.37 49.62
CA ILE A 29 -23.23 20.40 48.25
C ILE A 29 -22.06 20.34 47.28
N ILE A 30 -22.03 19.29 46.45
CA ILE A 30 -21.04 19.14 45.38
C ILE A 30 -21.51 19.99 44.20
N THR A 31 -20.60 20.78 43.62
CA THR A 31 -20.88 21.61 42.45
C THR A 31 -20.01 21.20 41.25
N ALA A 32 -20.46 21.54 40.04
CA ALA A 32 -19.68 21.26 38.81
C ALA A 32 -18.32 22.00 38.85
N ASP A 33 -18.28 23.18 39.40
CA ASP A 33 -17.06 23.98 39.49
C ASP A 33 -16.05 23.34 40.45
N GLU A 34 -16.52 22.74 41.54
CA GLU A 34 -15.66 21.99 42.46
C GLU A 34 -15.05 20.76 41.78
N ILE A 35 -15.80 20.04 40.96
CA ILE A 35 -15.29 18.92 40.20
C ILE A 35 -14.28 19.41 39.16
N ARG A 36 -14.57 20.51 38.44
CA ARG A 36 -13.65 21.11 37.46
C ARG A 36 -12.35 21.57 38.10
N GLU A 37 -12.41 22.25 39.22
CA GLU A 37 -11.21 22.68 39.95
C GLU A 37 -10.40 21.48 40.45
N LEU A 38 -11.04 20.42 40.93
CA LEU A 38 -10.39 19.19 41.32
C LEU A 38 -9.67 18.52 40.14
N LEU A 39 -10.32 18.48 38.97
CA LEU A 39 -9.71 17.96 37.72
C LEU A 39 -8.51 18.82 37.30
N LYS A 40 -8.68 20.15 37.32
CA LYS A 40 -7.64 21.11 36.94
C LYS A 40 -6.40 21.03 37.85
N VAL A 41 -6.59 20.93 39.18
CA VAL A 41 -5.49 20.72 40.13
C VAL A 41 -4.73 19.43 39.86
N ASN A 42 -5.40 18.41 39.31
CA ASN A 42 -4.80 17.16 38.92
C ASN A 42 -4.31 17.17 37.45
N GLY A 43 -4.25 18.33 36.77
CA GLY A 43 -3.71 18.48 35.43
C GLY A 43 -4.70 18.11 34.30
N VAL A 44 -5.97 17.88 34.60
CA VAL A 44 -7.01 17.55 33.61
C VAL A 44 -7.71 18.81 33.15
N THR A 45 -7.42 19.28 31.95
CA THR A 45 -7.98 20.51 31.35
C THR A 45 -8.66 20.25 30.00
N HIS A 46 -8.45 19.09 29.40
CA HIS A 46 -8.97 18.70 28.10
C HIS A 46 -9.86 17.46 28.20
N GLY A 47 -10.80 17.34 27.23
CA GLY A 47 -11.65 16.15 27.09
C GLY A 47 -12.70 15.96 28.16
N ILE A 48 -12.98 17.01 28.98
CA ILE A 48 -14.00 16.97 30.06
C ILE A 48 -15.39 16.93 29.42
N ASP A 49 -16.20 15.95 29.81
CA ASP A 49 -17.60 15.83 29.37
C ASP A 49 -18.52 16.66 30.27
N PRO A 50 -19.07 17.78 29.75
CA PRO A 50 -19.93 18.68 30.54
C PRO A 50 -21.28 18.03 30.87
N ASP A 51 -21.81 17.16 29.99
CA ASP A 51 -23.12 16.54 30.21
C ASP A 51 -23.02 15.49 31.30
N LEU A 52 -21.93 14.74 31.33
CA LEU A 52 -21.67 13.80 32.42
C LEU A 52 -21.49 14.52 33.77
N LEU A 53 -20.76 15.63 33.78
CA LEU A 53 -20.64 16.43 35.00
C LEU A 53 -22.01 16.90 35.53
N GLN A 54 -22.92 17.34 34.66
CA GLN A 54 -24.29 17.69 35.07
C GLN A 54 -25.08 16.48 35.55
N MET A 55 -24.90 15.31 34.94
CA MET A 55 -25.55 14.06 35.35
C MET A 55 -25.11 13.67 36.78
N LEU A 56 -23.83 13.84 37.11
CA LEU A 56 -23.28 13.51 38.42
C LEU A 56 -23.87 14.37 39.56
N LEU A 57 -24.37 15.57 39.24
CA LEU A 57 -25.00 16.49 40.22
C LEU A 57 -26.47 16.19 40.49
N LYS A 58 -27.09 15.26 39.73
CA LYS A 58 -28.48 14.89 39.92
C LYS A 58 -28.71 14.22 41.30
N PRO A 59 -29.86 14.43 41.93
CA PRO A 59 -30.15 13.86 43.27
C PRO A 59 -30.08 12.31 43.32
N ASN A 60 -30.27 11.66 42.19
CA ASN A 60 -30.33 10.19 42.08
C ASN A 60 -29.00 9.60 41.59
N CYS A 61 -27.91 10.37 41.53
CA CYS A 61 -26.61 9.82 41.18
C CYS A 61 -26.14 8.81 42.24
N ALA A 62 -25.72 7.63 41.82
CA ALA A 62 -25.20 6.63 42.71
C ALA A 62 -23.74 6.94 43.09
N ALA A 63 -23.32 6.47 44.27
CA ALA A 63 -21.91 6.55 44.65
C ALA A 63 -21.07 5.62 43.73
N GLY A 64 -19.99 6.15 43.14
CA GLY A 64 -19.18 5.37 42.22
C GLY A 64 -18.09 6.17 41.51
N TRP A 65 -17.34 5.50 40.66
CA TRP A 65 -16.37 6.07 39.74
C TRP A 65 -17.01 6.34 38.38
N TYR A 66 -16.75 7.51 37.82
CA TYR A 66 -17.27 7.96 36.53
C TYR A 66 -16.13 8.57 35.71
N ASP A 67 -15.98 8.13 34.45
CA ASP A 67 -14.96 8.64 33.54
C ASP A 67 -15.42 9.98 32.95
N VAL A 68 -14.99 11.06 33.58
CA VAL A 68 -15.44 12.42 33.29
C VAL A 68 -14.63 13.17 32.27
N ALA A 69 -13.45 12.68 31.94
CA ALA A 69 -12.61 13.23 30.88
C ALA A 69 -11.90 12.13 30.12
N VAL A 70 -11.80 12.31 28.81
CA VAL A 70 -11.12 11.39 27.91
C VAL A 70 -10.28 12.20 26.91
N GLY A 71 -8.98 11.90 26.82
CA GLY A 71 -8.09 12.43 25.80
C GLY A 71 -8.33 11.81 24.43
N GLU A 72 -7.78 12.42 23.41
CA GLU A 72 -7.81 11.91 22.04
C GLU A 72 -6.53 11.09 21.77
N PRO A 73 -6.62 9.78 21.50
CA PRO A 73 -5.44 9.01 21.15
C PRO A 73 -4.90 9.43 19.77
N PRO A 74 -3.57 9.39 19.56
CA PRO A 74 -3.00 9.64 18.25
C PRO A 74 -3.42 8.56 17.27
N ILE A 75 -3.58 8.95 16.01
CA ILE A 75 -3.83 8.03 14.88
C ILE A 75 -2.58 8.01 14.02
N ASP A 76 -1.85 6.90 14.06
CA ASP A 76 -0.67 6.73 13.23
C ASP A 76 -1.02 6.74 11.74
N GLY A 77 -0.14 7.37 10.96
CA GLY A 77 -0.18 7.31 9.52
C GLY A 77 0.18 5.91 9.00
N THR A 78 -0.28 5.62 7.81
CA THR A 78 0.12 4.41 7.07
C THR A 78 0.92 4.80 5.84
N ASP A 79 2.01 4.10 5.57
CA ASP A 79 2.87 4.37 4.43
C ASP A 79 2.15 4.08 3.11
N ALA A 80 2.50 4.83 2.06
CA ALA A 80 2.08 4.51 0.69
C ALA A 80 2.71 3.20 0.24
N VAL A 81 2.02 2.46 -0.63
CA VAL A 81 2.47 1.17 -1.18
C VAL A 81 2.39 1.22 -2.70
N ILE A 82 3.37 0.61 -3.38
CA ILE A 82 3.33 0.40 -4.83
C ILE A 82 2.98 -1.05 -5.09
N GLU A 83 1.87 -1.27 -5.79
CA GLU A 83 1.48 -2.59 -6.29
C GLU A 83 1.88 -2.75 -7.75
N CYS A 84 2.50 -3.88 -8.05
CA CYS A 84 2.70 -4.31 -9.43
C CYS A 84 1.42 -4.99 -9.93
N LYS A 85 0.90 -4.54 -11.09
CA LYS A 85 -0.34 -5.07 -11.68
C LYS A 85 -0.10 -6.07 -12.80
N VAL A 86 1.15 -6.27 -13.21
CA VAL A 86 1.54 -7.20 -14.26
C VAL A 86 2.41 -8.30 -13.67
N ASN A 87 2.31 -9.49 -14.24
CA ASN A 87 3.13 -10.63 -13.84
C ASN A 87 4.24 -10.86 -14.87
N LEU A 88 5.49 -10.94 -14.39
CA LEU A 88 6.63 -11.34 -15.20
C LEU A 88 6.94 -12.84 -15.07
N ASP A 89 6.20 -13.56 -14.22
CA ASP A 89 6.43 -15.00 -14.06
C ASP A 89 6.06 -15.73 -15.36
N HIS A 90 7.06 -15.86 -16.20
CA HIS A 90 7.04 -16.91 -17.20
C HIS A 90 7.21 -18.23 -16.46
N SER A 91 6.15 -18.96 -16.28
CA SER A 91 6.30 -20.37 -15.94
C SER A 91 6.90 -21.05 -17.19
N SER A 92 8.22 -20.90 -17.34
CA SER A 92 9.02 -21.60 -18.36
C SER A 92 9.15 -23.11 -18.06
N ILE A 93 8.12 -23.69 -17.45
CA ILE A 93 7.98 -25.13 -17.34
C ILE A 93 7.38 -25.57 -18.67
N PRO A 94 8.15 -26.23 -19.52
CA PRO A 94 7.66 -26.70 -20.82
C PRO A 94 6.44 -27.60 -20.58
N VAL A 95 5.32 -27.30 -21.23
CA VAL A 95 4.12 -28.11 -21.15
C VAL A 95 4.28 -29.29 -22.11
N PRO A 96 4.08 -30.57 -21.69
CA PRO A 96 4.10 -31.70 -22.59
C PRO A 96 3.06 -31.51 -23.70
N GLY A 97 3.48 -31.74 -24.95
CA GLY A 97 2.56 -31.78 -26.07
C GLY A 97 1.55 -32.93 -25.97
N GLU A 98 0.58 -32.98 -26.89
CA GLU A 98 -0.42 -34.06 -26.94
C GLU A 98 0.19 -35.46 -27.10
N ASP A 99 1.41 -35.54 -27.60
CA ASP A 99 2.24 -36.76 -27.75
C ASP A 99 3.02 -37.13 -26.47
N GLY A 100 2.90 -36.32 -25.39
CA GLY A 100 3.63 -36.51 -24.15
C GLY A 100 5.11 -36.10 -24.22
N MET A 101 5.58 -35.58 -25.35
CA MET A 101 6.95 -35.07 -25.50
C MET A 101 7.03 -33.62 -25.04
N VAL A 102 8.16 -33.26 -24.41
CA VAL A 102 8.44 -31.92 -23.93
C VAL A 102 9.41 -31.24 -24.88
N ASP A 103 8.96 -30.16 -25.56
CA ASP A 103 9.86 -29.30 -26.33
C ASP A 103 10.48 -28.26 -25.40
N PHE A 104 11.74 -28.45 -25.02
CA PHE A 104 12.49 -27.51 -24.16
C PHE A 104 12.76 -26.14 -24.81
N ARG A 105 12.46 -25.98 -26.10
CA ARG A 105 12.50 -24.71 -26.80
C ARG A 105 11.23 -23.88 -26.55
N ASP A 106 10.14 -24.54 -26.18
CA ASP A 106 8.89 -23.81 -25.87
C ASP A 106 8.92 -23.29 -24.45
N ARG A 107 9.18 -22.00 -24.32
CA ARG A 107 9.33 -21.27 -23.06
C ARG A 107 8.09 -20.48 -22.68
N GLY A 108 7.00 -20.65 -23.40
CA GLY A 108 5.77 -19.88 -23.23
C GLY A 108 5.81 -18.50 -23.93
N ASP A 109 4.69 -17.82 -23.87
CA ASP A 109 4.53 -16.51 -24.52
C ASP A 109 5.28 -15.42 -23.74
N LEU A 110 5.84 -14.44 -24.43
CA LEU A 110 6.42 -13.23 -23.80
C LEU A 110 5.32 -12.44 -23.07
N PRO A 111 5.63 -11.76 -21.94
CA PRO A 111 4.66 -10.90 -21.26
C PRO A 111 4.44 -9.64 -22.09
N GLU A 112 3.43 -9.65 -22.90
CA GLU A 112 3.08 -8.52 -23.74
C GLU A 112 2.09 -7.59 -23.02
N VAL A 113 2.22 -6.31 -23.32
CA VAL A 113 1.30 -5.27 -22.86
C VAL A 113 0.92 -4.35 -24.01
N THR A 114 -0.29 -3.85 -23.95
CA THR A 114 -0.77 -2.80 -24.85
C THR A 114 -0.63 -1.43 -24.19
N MET A 115 -0.57 -0.38 -25.02
CA MET A 115 -0.56 1.00 -24.55
C MET A 115 -1.72 1.25 -23.57
N GLY A 116 -1.42 1.89 -22.43
CA GLY A 116 -2.40 2.16 -21.36
C GLY A 116 -2.54 1.04 -20.33
N THR A 117 -1.89 -0.12 -20.52
CA THR A 117 -1.86 -1.19 -19.51
C THR A 117 -1.17 -0.68 -18.25
N ALA A 118 -1.86 -0.76 -17.10
CA ALA A 118 -1.29 -0.38 -15.81
C ALA A 118 -0.18 -1.36 -15.39
N ILE A 119 1.01 -0.85 -15.13
CA ILE A 119 2.18 -1.63 -14.68
C ILE A 119 2.32 -1.52 -13.17
N TYR A 120 2.30 -0.30 -12.64
CA TYR A 120 2.36 -0.02 -11.22
C TYR A 120 1.21 0.87 -10.80
N VAL A 121 0.66 0.59 -9.63
CA VAL A 121 -0.35 1.43 -8.99
C VAL A 121 0.13 1.79 -7.59
N LYS A 122 0.18 3.08 -7.30
CA LYS A 122 0.44 3.59 -5.96
C LYS A 122 -0.86 3.67 -5.19
N ILE A 123 -0.90 3.00 -4.05
CA ILE A 123 -1.95 3.15 -3.06
C ILE A 123 -1.47 4.20 -2.06
N PRO A 124 -2.13 5.37 -1.97
CA PRO A 124 -1.72 6.40 -1.03
C PRO A 124 -1.87 5.91 0.41
N GLY A 125 -0.95 6.30 1.25
CA GLY A 125 -1.05 6.08 2.68
C GLY A 125 -2.09 7.00 3.32
N ARG A 126 -2.34 6.80 4.60
CA ARG A 126 -3.17 7.70 5.40
C ARG A 126 -2.27 8.65 6.18
N GLU A 127 -2.62 9.93 6.20
CA GLU A 127 -1.94 10.92 7.03
C GLU A 127 -2.11 10.60 8.53
N ALA A 128 -1.07 10.92 9.29
CA ALA A 128 -1.10 10.83 10.74
C ALA A 128 -1.94 11.97 11.32
N LYS A 129 -2.60 11.72 12.46
CA LYS A 129 -3.29 12.74 13.24
C LYS A 129 -2.81 12.67 14.68
N ASP A 130 -2.21 13.75 15.17
CA ASP A 130 -1.81 13.85 16.56
C ASP A 130 -3.01 13.73 17.51
N GLY A 131 -2.79 13.07 18.62
CA GLY A 131 -3.72 13.00 19.72
C GLY A 131 -3.59 14.21 20.66
N VAL A 132 -4.43 14.26 21.69
CA VAL A 132 -4.37 15.28 22.74
C VAL A 132 -4.52 14.59 24.10
N ASP A 133 -3.61 14.88 25.02
CA ASP A 133 -3.68 14.35 26.38
C ASP A 133 -4.71 15.08 27.23
N LEU A 134 -4.91 14.62 28.46
CA LEU A 134 -5.84 15.24 29.40
C LEU A 134 -5.42 16.65 29.83
N SER A 135 -4.18 17.05 29.63
CA SER A 135 -3.67 18.38 29.94
C SER A 135 -3.74 19.33 28.74
N GLY A 136 -4.21 18.84 27.59
CA GLY A 136 -4.29 19.60 26.35
C GLY A 136 -2.98 19.62 25.53
N ASN A 137 -1.98 18.81 25.89
CA ASN A 137 -0.75 18.70 25.10
C ASN A 137 -0.94 17.74 23.93
N PRO A 138 -0.31 18.03 22.78
CA PRO A 138 -0.35 17.11 21.64
C PRO A 138 0.43 15.83 21.94
N ILE A 139 -0.15 14.69 21.59
CA ILE A 139 0.49 13.38 21.58
C ILE A 139 0.91 13.10 20.12
N PRO A 140 2.22 13.09 19.81
CA PRO A 140 2.65 12.98 18.44
C PRO A 140 2.30 11.60 17.87
N ALA A 141 1.66 11.59 16.70
CA ALA A 141 1.42 10.39 15.91
C ALA A 141 2.65 10.06 15.03
N LYS A 142 2.82 8.79 14.69
CA LYS A 142 3.84 8.38 13.75
C LYS A 142 3.49 8.86 12.33
N PRO A 143 4.34 9.68 11.67
CA PRO A 143 4.07 10.17 10.34
C PRO A 143 4.10 9.05 9.31
N SER A 144 3.27 9.15 8.27
CA SER A 144 3.33 8.29 7.10
C SER A 144 4.47 8.68 6.16
N ARG A 145 4.99 7.70 5.42
CA ARG A 145 5.96 7.94 4.34
C ARG A 145 5.26 7.87 3.00
N ASP A 146 5.55 8.85 2.15
CA ASP A 146 5.09 8.83 0.78
C ASP A 146 6.17 8.25 -0.15
N ILE A 147 5.75 7.58 -1.23
CA ILE A 147 6.62 6.98 -2.25
C ILE A 147 6.24 7.57 -3.60
N SER A 148 7.23 8.10 -4.32
CA SER A 148 7.02 8.59 -5.68
C SER A 148 7.10 7.45 -6.67
N LEU A 149 6.16 7.42 -7.63
CA LEU A 149 6.25 6.55 -8.79
C LEU A 149 7.34 7.06 -9.73
N ILE A 150 8.13 6.14 -10.27
CA ILE A 150 9.21 6.43 -11.22
C ILE A 150 8.85 5.77 -12.54
N THR A 151 8.86 6.56 -13.60
CA THR A 151 8.72 6.07 -14.98
C THR A 151 10.05 5.56 -15.51
N THR A 152 9.98 4.58 -16.39
CA THR A 152 11.12 3.94 -17.07
C THR A 152 10.96 4.03 -18.58
N GLU A 153 11.80 3.34 -19.34
CA GLU A 153 11.70 3.34 -20.79
C GLU A 153 10.33 2.83 -21.26
N ASN A 154 9.69 3.59 -22.12
CA ASN A 154 8.34 3.34 -22.67
C ASN A 154 7.25 3.14 -21.61
N THR A 155 7.41 3.76 -20.43
CA THR A 155 6.36 3.87 -19.42
C THR A 155 6.07 5.34 -19.14
N ARG A 156 4.85 5.65 -18.72
CA ARG A 156 4.44 7.01 -18.37
C ARG A 156 3.47 7.01 -17.18
N LEU A 157 3.32 8.13 -16.53
CA LEU A 157 2.19 8.35 -15.63
C LEU A 157 0.93 8.47 -16.47
N ARG A 158 -0.16 7.90 -15.99
CA ARG A 158 -1.47 7.99 -16.64
C ARG A 158 -1.97 9.44 -16.61
N ASP A 159 -2.49 9.89 -17.73
CA ASP A 159 -3.06 11.24 -17.84
C ASP A 159 -4.22 11.41 -16.86
N GLY A 160 -4.15 12.44 -16.01
CA GLY A 160 -5.16 12.71 -15.00
C GLY A 160 -5.09 11.83 -13.73
N ASP A 161 -4.18 10.85 -13.67
CA ASP A 161 -4.00 9.98 -12.52
C ASP A 161 -2.50 9.71 -12.24
N SER A 162 -1.91 10.52 -11.38
CA SER A 162 -0.50 10.41 -10.99
C SER A 162 -0.17 9.18 -10.11
N PHE A 163 -1.16 8.37 -9.77
CA PHE A 163 -0.98 7.15 -8.99
C PHE A 163 -0.79 5.90 -9.84
N VAL A 164 -0.83 6.02 -11.16
CA VAL A 164 -0.69 4.88 -12.08
C VAL A 164 0.45 5.13 -13.06
N VAL A 165 1.39 4.18 -13.12
CA VAL A 165 2.35 4.05 -14.22
C VAL A 165 1.81 3.03 -15.20
N GLU A 166 1.70 3.42 -16.47
CA GLU A 166 1.19 2.59 -17.55
C GLU A 166 2.19 2.46 -18.70
N ALA A 167 1.96 1.46 -19.55
CA ALA A 167 2.71 1.30 -20.79
C ALA A 167 2.42 2.48 -21.73
N ALA A 168 3.46 3.14 -22.22
CA ALA A 168 3.36 4.25 -23.18
C ALA A 168 3.19 3.78 -24.63
N CYS A 169 3.38 2.49 -24.88
CA CYS A 169 3.23 1.83 -26.19
C CYS A 169 2.99 0.34 -26.01
N ASP A 170 2.58 -0.32 -27.08
CA ASP A 170 2.54 -1.78 -27.16
C ASP A 170 3.97 -2.33 -27.12
N GLY A 171 4.15 -3.50 -26.50
CA GLY A 171 5.45 -4.13 -26.37
C GLY A 171 5.48 -5.26 -25.37
N TYR A 172 6.68 -5.77 -25.10
CA TYR A 172 6.91 -6.78 -24.07
C TYR A 172 7.49 -6.17 -22.79
N LEU A 173 7.13 -6.74 -21.67
CA LEU A 173 7.66 -6.33 -20.36
C LEU A 173 8.97 -7.05 -20.06
N PHE A 174 9.91 -6.33 -19.51
CA PHE A 174 11.13 -6.91 -18.98
C PHE A 174 11.65 -6.14 -17.78
N MET A 175 12.48 -6.78 -16.98
CA MET A 175 13.15 -6.15 -15.86
C MET A 175 14.41 -5.45 -16.35
N GLY A 176 14.48 -4.13 -16.16
CA GLY A 176 15.68 -3.35 -16.43
C GLY A 176 16.81 -3.65 -15.44
N ARG A 177 18.01 -3.15 -15.73
CA ARG A 177 19.18 -3.32 -14.84
C ARG A 177 19.01 -2.62 -13.48
N ASP A 178 18.14 -1.66 -13.41
CA ASP A 178 17.77 -0.92 -12.20
C ASP A 178 16.71 -1.64 -11.34
N GLY A 179 16.32 -2.85 -11.73
CA GLY A 179 15.29 -3.65 -11.05
C GLY A 179 13.88 -3.12 -11.26
N ARG A 180 13.65 -2.28 -12.28
CA ARG A 180 12.32 -1.75 -12.61
C ARG A 180 11.82 -2.33 -13.93
N MET A 181 10.50 -2.45 -14.05
CA MET A 181 9.88 -2.88 -15.29
C MET A 181 10.01 -1.81 -16.37
N GLN A 182 10.28 -2.26 -17.57
CA GLN A 182 10.37 -1.48 -18.80
C GLN A 182 9.55 -2.15 -19.88
N VAL A 183 9.16 -1.38 -20.90
CA VAL A 183 8.45 -1.88 -22.06
C VAL A 183 9.37 -1.81 -23.28
N GLY A 184 9.65 -2.95 -23.88
CA GLY A 184 10.45 -3.04 -25.10
C GLY A 184 9.55 -3.13 -26.33
N ARG A 185 9.78 -2.28 -27.32
CA ARG A 185 9.06 -2.36 -28.61
C ARG A 185 9.59 -3.44 -29.52
N VAL A 186 10.92 -3.67 -29.48
CA VAL A 186 11.61 -4.65 -30.30
C VAL A 186 12.19 -5.72 -29.37
N PHE A 187 11.84 -6.97 -29.59
CA PHE A 187 12.43 -8.07 -28.82
C PHE A 187 13.84 -8.34 -29.32
N ASN A 188 14.83 -8.07 -28.48
CA ASN A 188 16.24 -8.16 -28.85
C ASN A 188 16.91 -9.38 -28.22
N VAL A 189 17.37 -10.30 -29.06
CA VAL A 189 18.28 -11.39 -28.70
C VAL A 189 19.71 -10.93 -29.05
N LYS A 190 20.58 -10.82 -28.03
CA LYS A 190 21.93 -10.22 -28.23
C LYS A 190 22.92 -11.09 -29.00
N GLY A 191 22.72 -12.38 -29.01
CA GLY A 191 23.57 -13.35 -29.68
C GLY A 191 22.75 -14.35 -30.49
N ASP A 192 23.23 -15.61 -30.53
CA ASP A 192 22.50 -16.70 -31.15
C ASP A 192 21.22 -17.04 -30.36
N LEU A 193 20.20 -17.51 -31.06
CA LEU A 193 19.01 -18.05 -30.40
C LEU A 193 19.37 -19.39 -29.77
N ASP A 194 19.10 -19.53 -28.49
CA ASP A 194 19.47 -20.69 -27.70
C ASP A 194 18.29 -21.21 -26.86
N LEU A 195 18.53 -22.29 -26.10
CA LEU A 195 17.50 -22.84 -25.19
C LEU A 195 17.17 -21.94 -24.00
N GLN A 196 17.94 -20.87 -23.72
CA GLN A 196 17.62 -19.91 -22.67
C GLN A 196 16.54 -18.96 -23.15
N VAL A 197 16.58 -18.55 -24.41
CA VAL A 197 15.57 -17.71 -25.04
C VAL A 197 14.39 -18.58 -25.53
N GLY A 198 14.66 -19.71 -26.16
CA GLY A 198 13.65 -20.62 -26.70
C GLY A 198 13.03 -20.13 -28.00
N ASN A 199 11.88 -20.73 -28.35
CA ASN A 199 11.04 -20.27 -29.45
C ASN A 199 10.47 -18.89 -29.12
N ILE A 200 10.39 -18.05 -30.14
CA ILE A 200 9.90 -16.68 -29.98
C ILE A 200 8.53 -16.57 -30.63
N LYS A 201 7.54 -16.08 -29.85
CA LYS A 201 6.23 -15.65 -30.34
C LYS A 201 5.97 -14.26 -29.77
N TYR A 202 5.92 -13.26 -30.65
CA TYR A 202 5.80 -11.86 -30.27
C TYR A 202 5.01 -11.07 -31.31
N HIS A 203 4.08 -10.21 -30.89
CA HIS A 203 3.29 -9.39 -31.81
C HIS A 203 4.04 -8.20 -32.41
N GLY A 204 5.16 -7.83 -31.87
CA GLY A 204 6.04 -6.78 -32.39
C GLY A 204 7.21 -7.29 -33.20
N PRO A 205 8.18 -6.42 -33.55
CA PRO A 205 9.39 -6.78 -34.29
C PRO A 205 10.40 -7.52 -33.40
N VAL A 206 11.16 -8.44 -34.04
CA VAL A 206 12.19 -9.27 -33.41
C VAL A 206 13.54 -9.02 -34.06
N HIS A 207 14.56 -8.82 -33.25
CA HIS A 207 15.95 -8.68 -33.70
C HIS A 207 16.83 -9.75 -33.04
N VAL A 208 17.47 -10.58 -33.85
CA VAL A 208 18.44 -11.61 -33.43
C VAL A 208 19.84 -11.16 -33.87
N GLY A 209 20.71 -10.86 -32.88
CA GLY A 209 22.07 -10.38 -33.11
C GLY A 209 23.06 -11.46 -33.56
N GLY A 210 22.67 -12.73 -33.62
CA GLY A 210 23.46 -13.87 -34.04
C GLY A 210 22.69 -14.81 -34.96
N ASN A 211 22.91 -16.12 -34.81
CA ASN A 211 22.34 -17.19 -35.64
C ASN A 211 21.02 -17.69 -35.04
N VAL A 212 20.17 -18.25 -35.90
CA VAL A 212 18.99 -19.03 -35.53
C VAL A 212 19.26 -20.48 -35.89
N PRO A 213 19.58 -21.36 -34.92
CA PRO A 213 19.88 -22.74 -35.15
C PRO A 213 18.67 -23.56 -35.61
N SER A 214 18.96 -24.77 -36.17
CA SER A 214 17.93 -25.68 -36.63
C SER A 214 16.91 -26.05 -35.55
N GLY A 215 15.63 -26.09 -35.96
CA GLY A 215 14.50 -26.49 -35.13
C GLY A 215 13.94 -25.42 -34.18
N PHE A 216 14.48 -24.19 -34.20
CA PHE A 216 13.86 -23.05 -33.52
C PHE A 216 12.78 -22.43 -34.39
N ARG A 217 11.82 -21.76 -33.69
CA ARG A 217 10.70 -21.06 -34.30
C ARG A 217 10.69 -19.59 -33.87
N ILE A 218 10.48 -18.68 -34.83
CA ILE A 218 10.30 -17.26 -34.59
C ILE A 218 9.02 -16.81 -35.29
N HIS A 219 8.00 -16.50 -34.55
CA HIS A 219 6.76 -15.93 -35.07
C HIS A 219 6.63 -14.49 -34.56
N ALA A 220 6.66 -13.52 -35.47
CA ALA A 220 6.57 -12.10 -35.14
C ALA A 220 5.40 -11.45 -35.88
N GLY A 221 4.73 -10.50 -35.21
CA GLY A 221 3.72 -9.64 -35.83
C GLY A 221 4.33 -8.46 -36.58
N GLY A 222 5.62 -8.15 -36.32
CA GLY A 222 6.40 -7.13 -37.02
C GLY A 222 7.62 -7.72 -37.72
N ASP A 223 8.54 -6.85 -38.15
CA ASP A 223 9.77 -7.23 -38.86
C ASP A 223 10.63 -8.19 -38.05
N ILE A 224 11.24 -9.16 -38.73
CA ILE A 224 12.27 -10.06 -38.19
C ILE A 224 13.62 -9.73 -38.81
N THR A 225 14.59 -9.34 -37.98
CA THR A 225 15.98 -9.12 -38.42
C THR A 225 16.88 -10.16 -37.79
N VAL A 226 17.60 -10.93 -38.61
CA VAL A 226 18.62 -11.87 -38.16
C VAL A 226 19.98 -11.42 -38.73
N MET A 227 20.94 -11.14 -37.83
CA MET A 227 22.28 -10.66 -38.24
C MET A 227 23.20 -11.78 -38.67
N GLY A 228 22.91 -13.00 -38.26
CA GLY A 228 23.66 -14.22 -38.63
C GLY A 228 22.92 -15.07 -39.64
N THR A 229 23.08 -16.38 -39.50
CA THR A 229 22.49 -17.40 -40.39
C THR A 229 21.28 -18.08 -39.75
N ALA A 230 20.22 -18.29 -40.51
CA ALA A 230 19.12 -19.14 -40.11
C ALA A 230 19.27 -20.54 -40.72
N GLU A 231 19.39 -21.57 -39.86
CA GLU A 231 19.62 -22.96 -40.27
C GLU A 231 18.36 -23.80 -40.02
N SER A 232 17.64 -24.16 -41.05
CA SER A 232 16.43 -25.02 -40.96
C SER A 232 15.49 -24.62 -39.81
N ALA A 233 15.29 -23.30 -39.64
CA ALA A 233 14.44 -22.69 -38.66
C ALA A 233 13.09 -22.31 -39.28
N ASP A 234 12.03 -22.31 -38.47
CA ASP A 234 10.70 -21.82 -38.89
C ASP A 234 10.58 -20.35 -38.52
N ILE A 235 10.63 -19.47 -39.52
CA ILE A 235 10.60 -18.01 -39.34
C ILE A 235 9.42 -17.45 -40.08
N HIS A 236 8.47 -16.87 -39.32
CA HIS A 236 7.26 -16.27 -39.85
C HIS A 236 7.05 -14.85 -39.35
N SER A 237 6.85 -13.90 -40.26
CA SER A 237 6.50 -12.53 -39.99
C SER A 237 5.18 -12.16 -40.67
N THR A 238 4.36 -11.35 -40.02
CA THR A 238 3.11 -10.80 -40.62
C THR A 238 3.21 -9.29 -40.88
N GLY A 239 4.33 -8.64 -40.53
CA GLY A 239 4.65 -7.24 -40.81
C GLY A 239 5.64 -7.06 -41.93
#